data_50d875b556664f72cfc486419272058e
#
_entry.id   50d875b556664f72cfc486419272058e
#
_cell.length_a   1.000
_cell.length_b   1.000
_cell.length_c   1.000
_cell.angle_alpha   90.00
_cell.angle_beta   90.00
_cell.angle_gamma   90.00
#
_symmetry.space_group_name_H-M   'P 1'
#
loop_
_entity.id
_entity.type
_entity.pdbx_description
1 polymer ?
#
loop_
_entity_poly.entity_id
_entity_poly.type
_entity_poly.pdbx_seq_one_letter_code
_entity_poly.pdbx_strand_id
1 'polypeptide(L)'
;NGISLTKEGKELMPCIREFLRANASLENRITAISEKRSETIRVAAYASIAMHWMPEILYRFRRVCPEINVDLRMVDNSLEPFKLLESGRTDVIFAARQSRIGCDWTPLYSDIMYAILPPDYKTLSKESFSIAEYEGREFLMPYGKFDIDVNAALEKNGVKPNIRQAHVDDETVI
;
A
#
# COMPACT_ATOMS: atom_id res chain seq x y z
N ASN A 1 27.23 -8.79 -2.68
CA ASN A 1 26.88 -9.64 -3.83
C ASN A 1 25.47 -10.19 -3.63
N GLY A 2 24.48 -9.61 -4.33
CA GLY A 2 23.09 -10.04 -4.29
C GLY A 2 22.84 -11.19 -5.28
N ILE A 3 21.84 -12.03 -4.99
CA ILE A 3 21.33 -13.06 -5.91
C ILE A 3 20.32 -12.38 -6.84
N SER A 4 20.39 -12.63 -8.14
CA SER A 4 19.43 -12.16 -9.14
C SER A 4 18.90 -13.34 -9.97
N LEU A 5 17.67 -13.20 -10.46
CA LEU A 5 17.08 -14.20 -11.35
C LEU A 5 17.76 -14.17 -12.72
N THR A 6 17.96 -15.36 -13.31
CA THR A 6 18.34 -15.51 -14.73
C THR A 6 17.23 -15.00 -15.64
N LYS A 7 17.48 -14.94 -16.95
CA LYS A 7 16.47 -14.53 -17.93
C LYS A 7 15.29 -15.51 -17.91
N GLU A 8 15.58 -16.80 -17.93
CA GLU A 8 14.60 -17.89 -17.86
C GLU A 8 13.82 -17.86 -16.53
N GLY A 9 14.51 -17.58 -15.42
CA GLY A 9 13.87 -17.40 -14.12
C GLY A 9 12.88 -16.25 -14.11
N LYS A 10 13.16 -15.13 -14.80
CA LYS A 10 12.23 -14.02 -14.95
C LYS A 10 11.02 -14.37 -15.79
N GLU A 11 11.19 -15.15 -16.84
CA GLU A 11 10.12 -15.63 -17.72
C GLU A 11 9.18 -16.61 -17.01
N LEU A 12 9.71 -17.45 -16.10
CA LEU A 12 8.92 -18.41 -15.33
C LEU A 12 8.18 -17.78 -14.14
N MET A 13 8.62 -16.62 -13.66
CA MET A 13 8.04 -15.99 -12.47
C MET A 13 6.52 -15.77 -12.50
N PRO A 14 5.90 -15.37 -13.64
CA PRO A 14 4.44 -15.24 -13.71
C PRO A 14 3.73 -16.58 -13.43
N CYS A 15 4.19 -17.67 -14.05
CA CYS A 15 3.61 -19.01 -13.86
C CYS A 15 3.82 -19.53 -12.44
N ILE A 16 4.99 -19.27 -11.85
CA ILE A 16 5.26 -19.62 -10.44
C ILE A 16 4.32 -18.87 -9.50
N ARG A 17 4.09 -17.59 -9.74
CA ARG A 17 3.15 -16.78 -8.95
C ARG A 17 1.72 -17.29 -9.06
N GLU A 18 1.29 -17.66 -10.27
CA GLU A 18 -0.04 -18.23 -10.49
C GLU A 18 -0.19 -19.57 -9.75
N PHE A 19 0.80 -20.44 -9.82
CA PHE A 19 0.83 -21.70 -9.07
C PHE A 19 0.75 -21.46 -7.56
N LEU A 20 1.53 -20.53 -7.02
CA LEU A 20 1.52 -20.21 -5.59
C LEU A 20 0.17 -19.64 -5.13
N ARG A 21 -0.50 -18.83 -5.97
CA ARG A 21 -1.87 -18.34 -5.69
C ARG A 21 -2.87 -19.48 -5.67
N ALA A 22 -2.82 -20.36 -6.67
CA ALA A 22 -3.70 -21.52 -6.74
C ALA A 22 -3.49 -22.46 -5.55
N ASN A 23 -2.24 -22.70 -5.16
CA ASN A 23 -1.91 -23.52 -3.98
C ASN A 23 -2.44 -22.89 -2.68
N ALA A 24 -2.24 -21.60 -2.47
CA ALA A 24 -2.77 -20.89 -1.30
C ALA A 24 -4.31 -20.94 -1.25
N SER A 25 -4.97 -20.80 -2.40
CA SER A 25 -6.42 -20.94 -2.49
C SER A 25 -6.90 -22.35 -2.13
N LEU A 26 -6.18 -23.38 -2.61
CA LEU A 26 -6.46 -24.78 -2.28
C LEU A 26 -6.30 -25.06 -0.78
N GLU A 27 -5.20 -24.61 -0.17
CA GLU A 27 -4.94 -24.75 1.26
C GLU A 27 -6.04 -24.10 2.11
N ASN A 28 -6.47 -22.90 1.71
CA ASN A 28 -7.58 -22.22 2.39
C ASN A 28 -8.89 -23.02 2.31
N ARG A 29 -9.19 -23.61 1.13
CA ARG A 29 -10.38 -24.45 0.95
C ARG A 29 -10.30 -25.72 1.74
N ILE A 30 -9.15 -26.38 1.79
CA ILE A 30 -8.93 -27.57 2.60
C ILE A 30 -9.17 -27.25 4.08
N THR A 31 -8.60 -26.14 4.56
CA THR A 31 -8.79 -25.68 5.96
C THR A 31 -10.26 -25.39 6.25
N ALA A 32 -10.95 -24.68 5.37
CA ALA A 32 -12.37 -24.39 5.51
C ALA A 32 -13.24 -25.68 5.56
N ILE A 33 -12.92 -26.67 4.73
CA ILE A 33 -13.64 -27.95 4.70
C ILE A 33 -13.34 -28.79 5.95
N SER A 34 -12.06 -28.88 6.35
CA SER A 34 -11.64 -29.78 7.46
C SER A 34 -12.07 -29.27 8.84
N GLU A 35 -12.13 -27.96 9.02
CA GLU A 35 -12.41 -27.37 10.34
C GLU A 35 -13.85 -26.89 10.52
N LYS A 36 -14.74 -27.04 9.52
CA LYS A 36 -16.07 -26.37 9.48
C LYS A 36 -15.98 -24.87 9.80
N ARG A 37 -14.81 -24.25 9.55
CA ARG A 37 -14.61 -22.83 9.78
C ARG A 37 -15.23 -22.01 8.67
N SER A 38 -15.74 -20.86 9.05
CA SER A 38 -16.16 -19.81 8.12
C SER A 38 -15.02 -19.43 7.18
N GLU A 39 -15.33 -19.15 5.92
CA GLU A 39 -14.35 -18.62 4.95
C GLU A 39 -13.68 -17.37 5.54
N THR A 40 -12.39 -17.20 5.30
CA THR A 40 -11.64 -16.06 5.78
C THR A 40 -11.09 -15.28 4.60
N ILE A 41 -11.43 -13.99 4.52
CA ILE A 41 -10.84 -13.04 3.57
C ILE A 41 -9.67 -12.35 4.27
N ARG A 42 -8.48 -12.46 3.70
CA ARG A 42 -7.27 -11.81 4.20
C ARG A 42 -7.12 -10.45 3.51
N VAL A 43 -7.13 -9.41 4.30
CA VAL A 43 -7.07 -8.02 3.83
C VAL A 43 -5.78 -7.37 4.32
N ALA A 44 -5.08 -6.65 3.45
CA ALA A 44 -3.99 -5.78 3.86
C ALA A 44 -4.31 -4.32 3.52
N ALA A 45 -4.06 -3.43 4.45
CA ALA A 45 -4.32 -2.00 4.30
C ALA A 45 -3.26 -1.16 5.00
N TYR A 46 -3.02 0.05 4.50
CA TYR A 46 -2.23 1.05 5.21
C TYR A 46 -2.87 1.41 6.55
N ALA A 47 -2.06 1.82 7.51
CA ALA A 47 -2.51 2.17 8.85
C ALA A 47 -3.67 3.17 8.83
N SER A 48 -3.58 4.23 8.04
CA SER A 48 -4.64 5.24 7.89
C SER A 48 -5.97 4.64 7.44
N ILE A 49 -5.96 3.74 6.47
CA ILE A 49 -7.17 3.04 5.99
C ILE A 49 -7.67 2.05 7.05
N ALA A 50 -6.75 1.28 7.64
CA ALA A 50 -7.10 0.28 8.66
C ALA A 50 -7.76 0.92 9.88
N MET A 51 -7.29 2.09 10.32
CA MET A 51 -7.82 2.77 11.50
C MET A 51 -9.10 3.56 11.22
N HIS A 52 -9.22 4.20 10.06
CA HIS A 52 -10.31 5.15 9.82
C HIS A 52 -11.46 4.58 8.98
N TRP A 53 -11.16 3.70 8.03
CA TRP A 53 -12.18 3.16 7.11
C TRP A 53 -12.62 1.75 7.47
N MET A 54 -11.67 0.89 7.85
CA MET A 54 -11.96 -0.53 8.06
C MET A 54 -12.96 -0.81 9.19
N PRO A 55 -13.01 -0.06 10.30
CA PRO A 55 -14.00 -0.34 11.35
C PRO A 55 -15.44 -0.29 10.82
N GLU A 56 -15.79 0.75 10.06
CA GLU A 56 -17.12 0.88 9.48
C GLU A 56 -17.37 -0.14 8.36
N ILE A 57 -16.38 -0.40 7.52
CA ILE A 57 -16.46 -1.41 6.46
C ILE A 57 -16.71 -2.79 7.07
N LEU A 58 -15.94 -3.18 8.07
CA LEU A 58 -16.08 -4.47 8.74
C LEU A 58 -17.42 -4.61 9.49
N TYR A 59 -17.88 -3.54 10.12
CA TYR A 59 -19.18 -3.52 10.77
C TYR A 59 -20.31 -3.80 9.76
N ARG A 60 -20.30 -3.12 8.61
CA ARG A 60 -21.30 -3.35 7.55
C ARG A 60 -21.14 -4.72 6.91
N PHE A 61 -19.91 -5.15 6.64
CA PHE A 61 -19.62 -6.45 6.04
C PHE A 61 -20.16 -7.62 6.88
N ARG A 62 -19.93 -7.59 8.20
CA ARG A 62 -20.44 -8.62 9.12
C ARG A 62 -21.97 -8.73 9.15
N ARG A 63 -22.68 -7.67 8.85
CA ARG A 63 -24.15 -7.69 8.77
C ARG A 63 -24.68 -8.36 7.50
N VAL A 64 -23.90 -8.31 6.44
CA VAL A 64 -24.26 -8.89 5.14
C VAL A 64 -23.73 -10.31 4.98
N CYS A 65 -22.54 -10.57 5.49
CA CYS A 65 -21.82 -11.84 5.38
C CYS A 65 -21.32 -12.31 6.75
N PRO A 66 -22.22 -12.68 7.69
CA PRO A 66 -21.86 -13.02 9.07
C PRO A 66 -20.99 -14.29 9.16
N GLU A 67 -21.06 -15.17 8.16
CA GLU A 67 -20.30 -16.41 8.09
C GLU A 67 -18.87 -16.23 7.61
N ILE A 68 -18.52 -15.08 7.07
CA ILE A 68 -17.18 -14.80 6.53
C ILE A 68 -16.35 -14.04 7.56
N ASN A 69 -15.19 -14.58 7.91
CA ASN A 69 -14.21 -13.86 8.73
C ASN A 69 -13.35 -12.94 7.86
N VAL A 70 -12.93 -11.84 8.44
CA VAL A 70 -11.94 -10.95 7.83
C VAL A 70 -10.70 -10.89 8.72
N ASP A 71 -9.57 -11.29 8.17
CA ASP A 71 -8.25 -11.13 8.77
C ASP A 71 -7.60 -9.86 8.21
N LEU A 72 -7.55 -8.81 9.03
CA LEU A 72 -7.01 -7.51 8.64
C LEU A 72 -5.57 -7.36 9.13
N ARG A 73 -4.67 -7.14 8.18
CA ARG A 73 -3.27 -6.83 8.43
C ARG A 73 -2.95 -5.39 8.06
N MET A 74 -2.40 -4.64 9.00
CA MET A 74 -1.81 -3.33 8.72
C MET A 74 -0.42 -3.50 8.09
N VAL A 75 -0.10 -2.59 7.18
CA VAL A 75 1.18 -2.53 6.48
C VAL A 75 1.73 -1.11 6.50
N ASP A 76 3.05 -1.00 6.64
CA ASP A 76 3.71 0.28 6.91
C ASP A 76 4.32 0.95 5.67
N ASN A 77 4.33 0.27 4.52
CA ASN A 77 4.92 0.83 3.30
C ASN A 77 4.15 0.46 2.04
N SER A 78 4.34 1.27 1.00
CA SER A 78 3.58 1.18 -0.25
C SER A 78 3.83 -0.08 -1.07
N LEU A 79 4.90 -0.83 -0.83
CA LEU A 79 5.22 -2.05 -1.58
C LEU A 79 4.78 -3.34 -0.90
N GLU A 80 4.60 -3.32 0.41
CA GLU A 80 4.28 -4.53 1.17
C GLU A 80 2.93 -5.15 0.80
N PRO A 81 1.83 -4.37 0.65
CA PRO A 81 0.53 -4.93 0.27
C PRO A 81 0.61 -5.75 -1.01
N PHE A 82 1.34 -5.24 -2.00
CA PHE A 82 1.48 -5.90 -3.29
C PHE A 82 2.30 -7.19 -3.20
N LYS A 83 3.35 -7.22 -2.38
CA LYS A 83 4.12 -8.45 -2.12
C LYS A 83 3.26 -9.51 -1.42
N LEU A 84 2.38 -9.10 -0.51
CA LEU A 84 1.45 -9.99 0.16
C LEU A 84 0.44 -10.56 -0.84
N LEU A 85 -0.12 -9.72 -1.71
CA LEU A 85 -1.06 -10.12 -2.75
C LEU A 85 -0.40 -11.07 -3.77
N GLU A 86 0.80 -10.73 -4.28
CA GLU A 86 1.55 -11.54 -5.22
C GLU A 86 1.94 -12.92 -4.67
N SER A 87 2.23 -13.01 -3.38
CA SER A 87 2.58 -14.27 -2.71
C SER A 87 1.36 -15.08 -2.24
N GLY A 88 0.13 -14.61 -2.50
CA GLY A 88 -1.10 -15.27 -2.05
C GLY A 88 -1.32 -15.23 -0.53
N ARG A 89 -0.59 -14.37 0.20
CA ARG A 89 -0.76 -14.19 1.65
C ARG A 89 -1.89 -13.24 2.01
N THR A 90 -2.42 -12.50 1.04
CA THR A 90 -3.61 -11.67 1.18
C THR A 90 -4.48 -11.82 -0.08
N ASP A 91 -5.77 -11.64 0.05
CA ASP A 91 -6.75 -11.78 -1.02
C ASP A 91 -7.17 -10.41 -1.57
N VAL A 92 -7.19 -9.40 -0.70
CA VAL A 92 -7.58 -8.02 -1.02
C VAL A 92 -6.58 -7.06 -0.40
N ILE A 93 -6.24 -6.00 -1.12
CA ILE A 93 -5.42 -4.91 -0.60
C ILE A 93 -6.13 -3.56 -0.78
N PHE A 94 -6.01 -2.69 0.21
CA PHE A 94 -6.35 -1.27 0.09
C PHE A 94 -5.05 -0.49 -0.01
N ALA A 95 -4.79 0.07 -1.18
CA ALA A 95 -3.52 0.73 -1.49
C ALA A 95 -3.68 1.76 -2.61
N ALA A 96 -2.70 2.62 -2.81
CA ALA A 96 -2.61 3.48 -3.98
C ALA A 96 -2.30 2.64 -5.24
N ARG A 97 -2.83 3.05 -6.39
CA ARG A 97 -2.67 2.29 -7.64
C ARG A 97 -1.21 2.27 -8.09
N GLN A 98 -0.70 1.08 -8.39
CA GLN A 98 0.61 0.87 -8.98
C GLN A 98 0.50 0.36 -10.41
N SER A 99 1.27 0.95 -11.32
CA SER A 99 1.17 0.68 -12.77
C SER A 99 1.72 -0.68 -13.24
N ARG A 100 2.35 -1.47 -12.36
CA ARG A 100 3.11 -2.68 -12.74
C ARG A 100 2.56 -3.98 -12.19
N ILE A 101 1.37 -3.99 -11.61
CA ILE A 101 0.86 -5.16 -10.89
C ILE A 101 -0.36 -5.72 -11.61
N GLY A 102 -0.25 -6.98 -12.01
CA GLY A 102 -1.34 -7.74 -12.63
C GLY A 102 -2.35 -8.19 -11.59
N CYS A 103 -3.15 -7.26 -11.08
CA CYS A 103 -4.31 -7.54 -10.23
C CYS A 103 -5.51 -6.75 -10.72
N ASP A 104 -6.70 -7.21 -10.38
CA ASP A 104 -7.92 -6.45 -10.59
C ASP A 104 -7.92 -5.23 -9.69
N TRP A 105 -8.28 -4.08 -10.25
CA TRP A 105 -8.26 -2.80 -9.56
C TRP A 105 -9.62 -2.12 -9.59
N THR A 106 -10.13 -1.77 -8.43
CA THR A 106 -11.36 -0.99 -8.28
C THR A 106 -11.03 0.34 -7.62
N PRO A 107 -11.17 1.50 -8.31
CA PRO A 107 -10.96 2.80 -7.68
C PRO A 107 -12.08 3.08 -6.68
N LEU A 108 -11.72 3.44 -5.46
CA LEU A 108 -12.67 3.79 -4.39
C LEU A 108 -12.70 5.30 -4.16
N TYR A 109 -11.54 5.93 -4.12
CA TYR A 109 -11.39 7.34 -3.78
C TYR A 109 -10.12 7.91 -4.42
N SER A 110 -10.13 9.22 -4.68
CA SER A 110 -8.92 9.98 -5.07
C SER A 110 -8.54 10.89 -3.93
N ASP A 111 -7.35 10.69 -3.39
CA ASP A 111 -6.82 11.48 -2.31
C ASP A 111 -6.00 12.68 -2.82
N ILE A 112 -5.96 13.75 -2.05
CA ILE A 112 -5.21 14.95 -2.35
C ILE A 112 -3.95 14.95 -1.50
N MET A 113 -2.80 15.13 -2.14
CA MET A 113 -1.54 15.28 -1.42
C MET A 113 -1.43 16.68 -0.82
N TYR A 114 -1.17 16.75 0.47
CA TYR A 114 -0.94 18.00 1.20
C TYR A 114 0.52 18.14 1.59
N ALA A 115 1.03 19.38 1.54
CA ALA A 115 2.31 19.72 2.13
C ALA A 115 2.10 20.01 3.61
N ILE A 116 2.85 19.34 4.49
CA ILE A 116 2.95 19.69 5.90
C ILE A 116 4.13 20.65 6.04
N LEU A 117 3.86 21.84 6.52
CA LEU A 117 4.83 22.91 6.62
C LEU A 117 4.98 23.37 8.07
N PRO A 118 6.18 23.83 8.49
CA PRO A 118 6.35 24.46 9.78
C PRO A 118 5.37 25.65 9.96
N PRO A 119 4.90 25.94 11.19
CA PRO A 119 3.91 26.98 11.43
C PRO A 119 4.30 28.40 10.97
N ASP A 120 5.58 28.68 10.93
CA ASP A 120 6.17 29.97 10.51
C ASP A 120 6.62 29.98 9.04
N TYR A 121 6.34 28.90 8.29
CA TYR A 121 6.73 28.81 6.90
C TYR A 121 5.98 29.83 6.03
N LYS A 122 6.75 30.65 5.30
CA LYS A 122 6.19 31.64 4.37
C LYS A 122 6.03 31.01 2.99
N THR A 123 4.79 30.70 2.63
CA THR A 123 4.43 30.23 1.29
C THR A 123 4.35 31.40 0.30
N LEU A 124 4.59 31.11 -0.98
CA LEU A 124 4.40 32.10 -2.06
C LEU A 124 2.90 32.41 -2.28
N SER A 125 2.03 31.46 -1.99
CA SER A 125 0.58 31.63 -2.02
C SER A 125 -0.02 31.18 -0.70
N LYS A 126 -1.12 31.85 -0.26
CA LYS A 126 -1.89 31.45 0.92
C LYS A 126 -2.87 30.32 0.65
N GLU A 127 -3.21 30.07 -0.61
CA GLU A 127 -4.26 29.12 -1.01
C GLU A 127 -3.69 27.76 -1.44
N SER A 128 -2.42 27.73 -1.88
CA SER A 128 -1.78 26.50 -2.35
C SER A 128 -0.28 26.54 -2.14
N PHE A 129 0.29 25.36 -1.94
CA PHE A 129 1.72 25.15 -1.91
C PHE A 129 2.17 24.53 -3.23
N SER A 130 3.09 25.21 -3.94
CA SER A 130 3.64 24.66 -5.17
C SER A 130 4.71 23.62 -4.87
N ILE A 131 4.66 22.45 -5.51
CA ILE A 131 5.69 21.43 -5.37
C ILE A 131 7.09 21.97 -5.76
N ALA A 132 7.16 22.95 -6.66
CA ALA A 132 8.40 23.60 -7.06
C ALA A 132 9.10 24.34 -5.90
N GLU A 133 8.37 24.72 -4.86
CA GLU A 133 8.95 25.36 -3.68
C GLU A 133 9.83 24.41 -2.86
N TYR A 134 9.77 23.09 -3.10
CA TYR A 134 10.68 22.13 -2.49
C TYR A 134 12.07 22.08 -3.12
N GLU A 135 12.29 22.68 -4.28
CA GLU A 135 13.60 22.63 -4.94
C GLU A 135 14.73 23.10 -4.03
N GLY A 136 15.70 22.20 -3.79
CA GLY A 136 16.87 22.46 -2.95
C GLY A 136 16.58 22.67 -1.46
N ARG A 137 15.33 22.54 -1.00
CA ARG A 137 14.95 22.69 0.42
C ARG A 137 15.01 21.38 1.19
N GLU A 138 15.13 21.47 2.49
CA GLU A 138 15.00 20.29 3.35
C GLU A 138 13.59 19.71 3.26
N PHE A 139 13.52 18.41 3.03
CA PHE A 139 12.28 17.67 2.88
C PHE A 139 12.37 16.40 3.73
N LEU A 140 11.47 16.30 4.71
CA LEU A 140 11.35 15.08 5.52
C LEU A 140 10.47 14.07 4.78
N MET A 141 11.04 12.93 4.43
CA MET A 141 10.33 11.84 3.77
C MET A 141 10.10 10.70 4.76
N PRO A 142 8.84 10.46 5.21
CA PRO A 142 8.55 9.50 6.28
C PRO A 142 8.98 8.08 5.95
N TYR A 143 8.64 7.61 4.75
CA TYR A 143 8.91 6.23 4.31
C TYR A 143 10.09 6.13 3.32
N GLY A 144 10.81 7.22 3.09
CA GLY A 144 11.96 7.30 2.20
C GLY A 144 11.64 6.82 0.79
N LYS A 145 12.49 5.93 0.24
CA LYS A 145 12.30 5.39 -1.12
C LYS A 145 11.03 4.53 -1.30
N PHE A 146 10.36 4.17 -0.23
CA PHE A 146 9.12 3.38 -0.27
C PHE A 146 7.87 4.25 -0.42
N ASP A 147 8.01 5.58 -0.29
CA ASP A 147 6.94 6.52 -0.60
C ASP A 147 6.90 6.76 -2.12
N ILE A 148 6.20 5.87 -2.81
CA ILE A 148 6.17 5.84 -4.28
C ILE A 148 5.45 7.06 -4.84
N ASP A 149 4.37 7.50 -4.19
CA ASP A 149 3.51 8.56 -4.70
C ASP A 149 4.20 9.92 -4.60
N VAL A 150 4.86 10.20 -3.47
CA VAL A 150 5.67 11.41 -3.29
C VAL A 150 6.86 11.43 -4.25
N ASN A 151 7.59 10.32 -4.35
CA ASN A 151 8.72 10.22 -5.28
C ASN A 151 8.27 10.45 -6.74
N ALA A 152 7.15 9.84 -7.15
CA ALA A 152 6.59 10.03 -8.49
C ALA A 152 6.16 11.49 -8.74
N ALA A 153 5.60 12.16 -7.73
CA ALA A 153 5.22 13.56 -7.83
C ALA A 153 6.44 14.47 -7.99
N LEU A 154 7.50 14.25 -7.21
CA LEU A 154 8.76 15.00 -7.31
C LEU A 154 9.41 14.78 -8.68
N GLU A 155 9.55 13.55 -9.12
CA GLU A 155 10.14 13.19 -10.43
C GLU A 155 9.35 13.81 -11.59
N LYS A 156 8.01 13.69 -11.58
CA LYS A 156 7.14 14.25 -12.63
C LYS A 156 7.31 15.76 -12.79
N ASN A 157 7.59 16.47 -11.69
CA ASN A 157 7.76 17.92 -11.69
C ASN A 157 9.25 18.35 -11.78
N GLY A 158 10.19 17.40 -11.85
CA GLY A 158 11.62 17.66 -11.93
C GLY A 158 12.20 18.32 -10.69
N VAL A 159 11.56 18.18 -9.53
CA VAL A 159 11.92 18.83 -8.27
C VAL A 159 12.86 17.92 -7.47
N LYS A 160 13.96 18.48 -6.97
CA LYS A 160 15.01 17.78 -6.23
C LYS A 160 15.23 18.41 -4.85
N PRO A 161 14.44 18.05 -3.86
CA PRO A 161 14.65 18.51 -2.49
C PRO A 161 15.85 17.83 -1.83
N ASN A 162 16.36 18.41 -0.75
CA ASN A 162 17.33 17.77 0.13
C ASN A 162 16.61 16.80 1.07
N ILE A 163 16.49 15.54 0.66
CA ILE A 163 15.69 14.55 1.38
C ILE A 163 16.41 14.11 2.64
N ARG A 164 15.74 14.25 3.80
CA ARG A 164 16.05 13.55 5.04
C ARG A 164 15.05 12.43 5.23
N GLN A 165 15.55 11.20 5.37
CA GLN A 165 14.70 10.05 5.63
C GLN A 165 14.38 9.97 7.12
N ALA A 166 13.10 9.74 7.44
CA ALA A 166 12.66 9.42 8.79
C ALA A 166 11.84 8.13 8.74
N HIS A 167 12.00 7.31 9.77
CA HIS A 167 11.17 6.12 9.99
C HIS A 167 10.12 6.48 11.04
N VAL A 168 9.18 7.28 10.64
CA VAL A 168 8.07 7.76 11.48
C VAL A 168 6.77 7.47 10.74
N ASP A 169 5.72 7.21 11.49
CA ASP A 169 4.36 7.12 10.96
C ASP A 169 3.76 8.52 10.72
N ASP A 170 2.63 8.55 10.03
CA ASP A 170 1.96 9.80 9.66
C ASP A 170 1.56 10.64 10.88
N GLU A 171 1.29 10.00 12.03
CA GLU A 171 0.92 10.68 13.26
C GLU A 171 2.11 11.36 13.94
N THR A 172 3.32 10.88 13.70
CA THR A 172 4.55 11.43 14.30
C THR A 172 5.08 12.64 13.53
N VAL A 173 4.64 12.85 12.28
CA VAL A 173 5.08 13.96 11.41
C VAL A 173 4.30 15.25 11.70
N ILE A 174 3.14 15.17 12.33
CA ILE A 174 2.28 16.28 12.70
C ILE A 174 2.65 16.80 14.09
#